data_4324dcf86d2ea8012e6a832ff8b775f7
#
_entry.id   4324dcf86d2ea8012e6a832ff8b775f7
#
_cell.length_a   1.000
_cell.length_b   1.000
_cell.length_c   1.000
_cell.angle_alpha   90.00
_cell.angle_beta   90.00
_cell.angle_gamma   90.00
#
_symmetry.space_group_name_H-M   'P 1'
#
loop_
_entity.id
_entity.type
_entity.pdbx_description
1 polymer ?
#
loop_
_entity_poly.entity_id
_entity_poly.type
_entity_poly.pdbx_seq_one_letter_code
_entity_poly.pdbx_strand_id
1 'polypeptide(L)'
;MKGGCNMANTKLWDIVNELKGPGYKWVNLTHELSPQTPHWFGFKPLEGELLFDYLEGTPDDKMAPMRCHQWSVASQYGTHADVPSHFHADGRDMSEITEKELVYPMVVIDKSKECAENPDFVLSIDDIKEWEAEYGRIPEGSFVAFRSDWYLKDDLENKDAEGQPHYPGWDTETIKWLVEERNIGSIGHEPADTDPAIVTTKEDAYPYPAEQYILSVDRIQIEVMRNLDQLPPVGAVIFIAFPKLKDGTGFPTRVYAICPEE
;
A
#
# COMPACT_ATOMS: atom_id res chain seq x y z
N MET A 1 -5.62 -49.32 -27.64
CA MET A 1 -6.12 -48.42 -26.58
C MET A 1 -5.43 -47.07 -26.79
N LYS A 2 -6.13 -46.07 -27.31
CA LYS A 2 -5.61 -44.70 -27.43
C LYS A 2 -5.73 -44.07 -26.05
N GLY A 3 -4.58 -43.84 -25.37
CA GLY A 3 -4.53 -43.09 -24.15
C GLY A 3 -5.08 -41.69 -24.41
N GLY A 4 -6.19 -41.35 -23.78
CA GLY A 4 -6.71 -39.98 -23.76
C GLY A 4 -5.65 -39.06 -23.15
N CYS A 5 -5.15 -38.13 -23.93
CA CYS A 5 -4.37 -37.01 -23.44
C CYS A 5 -5.25 -36.25 -22.44
N ASN A 6 -4.94 -36.33 -21.14
CA ASN A 6 -5.56 -35.48 -20.13
C ASN A 6 -5.27 -34.04 -20.56
N MET A 7 -6.26 -33.32 -21.09
CA MET A 7 -6.10 -31.90 -21.38
C MET A 7 -5.82 -31.20 -20.06
N ALA A 8 -4.65 -30.58 -19.95
CA ALA A 8 -4.29 -29.80 -18.77
C ALA A 8 -5.36 -28.73 -18.54
N ASN A 9 -5.68 -28.46 -17.27
CA ASN A 9 -6.58 -27.36 -16.93
C ASN A 9 -5.84 -26.02 -17.14
N THR A 10 -6.08 -25.38 -18.30
CA THR A 10 -5.43 -24.12 -18.70
C THR A 10 -6.25 -22.88 -18.34
N LYS A 11 -7.35 -23.03 -17.64
CA LYS A 11 -8.27 -21.91 -17.31
C LYS A 11 -7.56 -20.69 -16.70
N LEU A 12 -6.58 -20.92 -15.81
CA LEU A 12 -5.80 -19.82 -15.22
C LEU A 12 -4.90 -19.13 -16.26
N TRP A 13 -4.39 -19.87 -17.24
CA TRP A 13 -3.57 -19.27 -18.31
C TRP A 13 -4.44 -18.38 -19.22
N ASP A 14 -5.67 -18.82 -19.50
CA ASP A 14 -6.63 -18.04 -20.31
C ASP A 14 -6.98 -16.73 -19.59
N ILE A 15 -7.24 -16.78 -18.27
CA ILE A 15 -7.46 -15.57 -17.42
C ILE A 15 -6.25 -14.64 -17.47
N VAL A 16 -5.02 -15.14 -17.30
CA VAL A 16 -3.81 -14.32 -17.39
C VAL A 16 -3.64 -13.68 -18.76
N ASN A 17 -3.95 -14.41 -19.83
CA ASN A 17 -3.87 -13.89 -21.18
C ASN A 17 -4.95 -12.80 -21.44
N GLU A 18 -6.15 -13.00 -20.91
CA GLU A 18 -7.24 -12.02 -20.95
C GLU A 18 -6.83 -10.72 -20.22
N LEU A 19 -6.34 -10.81 -18.99
CA LEU A 19 -5.90 -9.67 -18.21
C LEU A 19 -4.72 -8.89 -18.83
N LYS A 20 -3.91 -9.55 -19.68
CA LYS A 20 -2.82 -8.92 -20.44
C LYS A 20 -3.26 -8.39 -21.80
N GLY A 21 -4.48 -8.72 -22.21
CA GLY A 21 -5.05 -8.29 -23.48
C GLY A 21 -5.63 -6.87 -23.41
N PRO A 22 -6.20 -6.38 -24.53
CA PRO A 22 -6.92 -5.12 -24.55
C PRO A 22 -8.16 -5.19 -23.66
N GLY A 23 -8.55 -4.06 -23.08
CA GLY A 23 -9.68 -3.92 -22.18
C GLY A 23 -9.32 -3.95 -20.68
N TYR A 24 -8.04 -4.16 -20.37
CA TYR A 24 -7.52 -4.03 -19.01
C TYR A 24 -6.25 -3.20 -18.99
N LYS A 25 -6.14 -2.31 -18.01
CA LYS A 25 -4.90 -1.59 -17.71
C LYS A 25 -4.30 -2.06 -16.40
N TRP A 26 -2.97 -1.95 -16.31
CA TRP A 26 -2.18 -2.30 -15.15
C TRP A 26 -1.62 -1.01 -14.57
N VAL A 27 -2.00 -0.68 -13.34
CA VAL A 27 -1.59 0.54 -12.65
C VAL A 27 -0.58 0.21 -11.57
N ASN A 28 0.60 0.84 -11.66
CA ASN A 28 1.62 0.73 -10.62
C ASN A 28 1.28 1.67 -9.47
N LEU A 29 1.09 1.12 -8.28
CA LEU A 29 0.73 1.87 -7.06
C LEU A 29 1.91 2.05 -6.09
N THR A 30 3.14 1.79 -6.56
CA THR A 30 4.36 1.77 -5.75
C THR A 30 5.30 2.89 -6.18
N HIS A 31 5.84 3.65 -5.23
CA HIS A 31 6.96 4.55 -5.49
C HIS A 31 8.23 3.78 -5.88
N GLU A 32 9.05 4.36 -6.74
CA GLU A 32 10.38 3.81 -7.01
C GLU A 32 11.21 3.88 -5.73
N LEU A 33 11.85 2.78 -5.37
CA LEU A 33 12.65 2.69 -4.15
C LEU A 33 14.04 3.27 -4.38
N SER A 34 14.31 4.40 -3.74
CA SER A 34 15.56 5.17 -3.85
C SER A 34 15.81 5.98 -2.57
N PRO A 35 16.96 6.63 -2.40
CA PRO A 35 17.18 7.56 -1.29
C PRO A 35 16.23 8.77 -1.27
N GLN A 36 15.59 9.08 -2.40
CA GLN A 36 14.63 10.19 -2.56
C GLN A 36 13.17 9.75 -2.44
N THR A 37 12.91 8.46 -2.23
CA THR A 37 11.54 7.96 -2.07
C THR A 37 10.87 8.63 -0.88
N PRO A 38 9.64 9.14 -1.01
CA PRO A 38 8.88 9.68 0.13
C PRO A 38 8.74 8.61 1.22
N HIS A 39 9.02 8.98 2.44
CA HIS A 39 8.96 8.08 3.60
C HIS A 39 8.73 8.89 4.88
N TRP A 40 8.37 8.21 5.95
CA TRP A 40 8.23 8.85 7.26
C TRP A 40 9.52 9.55 7.69
N PHE A 41 9.42 10.78 8.15
CA PHE A 41 10.55 11.68 8.40
C PHE A 41 11.56 11.17 9.44
N GLY A 42 11.15 10.26 10.33
CA GLY A 42 12.01 9.67 11.35
C GLY A 42 12.99 8.63 10.80
N PHE A 43 12.86 8.19 9.53
CA PHE A 43 13.75 7.22 8.93
C PHE A 43 14.91 7.87 8.19
N LYS A 44 16.04 7.15 8.14
CA LYS A 44 17.14 7.53 7.25
C LYS A 44 16.78 7.14 5.81
N PRO A 45 17.26 7.90 4.82
CA PRO A 45 17.16 7.48 3.43
C PRO A 45 17.74 6.08 3.20
N LEU A 46 17.18 5.36 2.23
CA LEU A 46 17.73 4.10 1.77
C LEU A 46 19.21 4.25 1.40
N GLU A 47 20.03 3.34 1.89
CA GLU A 47 21.46 3.28 1.59
C GLU A 47 21.76 2.08 0.70
N GLY A 48 22.67 2.24 -0.27
CA GLY A 48 23.09 1.19 -1.18
C GLY A 48 24.61 1.09 -1.28
N GLU A 49 25.13 -0.12 -1.21
CA GLU A 49 26.54 -0.44 -1.43
C GLU A 49 26.67 -1.36 -2.65
N LEU A 50 27.55 -0.99 -3.58
CA LEU A 50 27.91 -1.84 -4.70
C LEU A 50 28.93 -2.88 -4.24
N LEU A 51 28.52 -4.15 -4.12
CA LEU A 51 29.38 -5.25 -3.67
C LEU A 51 30.24 -5.79 -4.81
N PHE A 52 29.64 -5.96 -6.00
CA PHE A 52 30.30 -6.47 -7.21
C PHE A 52 29.81 -5.69 -8.42
N ASP A 53 30.70 -5.44 -9.37
CA ASP A 53 30.35 -4.84 -10.66
C ASP A 53 30.78 -5.75 -11.81
N TYR A 54 30.24 -5.46 -13.00
CA TYR A 54 30.56 -6.21 -14.21
C TYR A 54 32.07 -6.23 -14.50
N LEU A 55 32.55 -7.33 -15.09
CA LEU A 55 33.92 -7.44 -15.56
C LEU A 55 34.19 -6.40 -16.66
N GLU A 56 34.92 -5.35 -16.29
CA GLU A 56 35.52 -4.41 -17.24
C GLU A 56 37.02 -4.39 -16.95
N GLY A 57 37.85 -5.10 -17.75
CA GLY A 57 39.30 -5.07 -17.60
C GLY A 57 39.92 -6.32 -17.06
N THR A 58 40.97 -6.21 -16.24
CA THR A 58 41.83 -7.33 -15.83
C THR A 58 41.22 -8.13 -14.66
N PRO A 59 41.51 -9.47 -14.58
CA PRO A 59 40.94 -10.40 -13.61
C PRO A 59 41.29 -10.15 -12.13
N ASP A 60 42.19 -9.22 -11.82
CA ASP A 60 42.77 -9.08 -10.48
C ASP A 60 41.97 -8.15 -9.54
N ASP A 61 40.98 -7.42 -10.05
CA ASP A 61 40.06 -6.64 -9.22
C ASP A 61 38.84 -7.50 -8.83
N LYS A 62 38.12 -7.08 -7.78
CA LYS A 62 36.90 -7.74 -7.29
C LYS A 62 35.77 -7.74 -8.33
N MET A 63 36.08 -8.07 -9.56
CA MET A 63 35.20 -8.04 -10.70
C MET A 63 34.50 -9.38 -10.84
N ALA A 64 33.21 -9.34 -11.10
CA ALA A 64 32.36 -10.52 -11.29
C ALA A 64 31.57 -10.39 -12.61
N PRO A 65 31.15 -11.50 -13.24
CA PRO A 65 30.29 -11.43 -14.43
C PRO A 65 28.86 -10.94 -14.10
N MET A 66 28.68 -10.23 -12.99
CA MET A 66 27.42 -9.76 -12.48
C MET A 66 27.58 -8.46 -11.69
N ARG A 67 26.47 -7.73 -11.53
CA ARG A 67 26.37 -6.60 -10.61
C ARG A 67 25.51 -6.99 -9.42
N CYS A 68 25.97 -6.68 -8.21
CA CYS A 68 25.27 -6.96 -6.98
C CYS A 68 25.38 -5.77 -6.02
N HIS A 69 24.22 -5.37 -5.45
CA HIS A 69 24.16 -4.35 -4.43
C HIS A 69 23.66 -4.95 -3.11
N GLN A 70 24.11 -4.36 -2.01
CA GLN A 70 23.47 -4.51 -0.70
C GLN A 70 22.69 -3.24 -0.42
N TRP A 71 21.44 -3.40 0.04
CA TRP A 71 20.56 -2.30 0.42
C TRP A 71 20.26 -2.35 1.91
N SER A 72 20.24 -1.17 2.54
CA SER A 72 19.83 -0.97 3.93
C SER A 72 18.69 0.03 3.96
N VAL A 73 17.57 -0.36 4.54
CA VAL A 73 16.34 0.43 4.54
C VAL A 73 15.51 0.11 5.80
N ALA A 74 14.78 1.10 6.32
CA ALA A 74 13.77 0.85 7.35
C ALA A 74 12.62 -0.01 6.80
N SER A 75 12.00 -0.82 7.65
CA SER A 75 10.93 -1.73 7.22
C SER A 75 9.71 -0.99 6.67
N GLN A 76 9.36 0.19 7.18
CA GLN A 76 8.23 1.01 6.75
C GLN A 76 8.66 2.14 5.79
N TYR A 77 9.48 1.85 4.80
CA TYR A 77 10.06 2.84 3.89
C TYR A 77 9.36 2.88 2.54
N GLY A 78 8.97 4.09 2.10
CA GLY A 78 8.28 4.28 0.81
C GLY A 78 6.92 3.60 0.80
N THR A 79 6.47 3.12 -0.35
CA THR A 79 5.26 2.29 -0.40
C THR A 79 5.53 0.97 0.30
N HIS A 80 4.89 0.74 1.42
CA HIS A 80 5.12 -0.42 2.26
C HIS A 80 3.82 -1.05 2.76
N ALA A 81 3.93 -2.29 3.22
CA ALA A 81 2.87 -2.98 3.93
C ALA A 81 3.20 -3.02 5.41
N ASP A 82 2.19 -2.79 6.26
CA ASP A 82 2.21 -3.09 7.67
C ASP A 82 1.38 -4.32 7.97
N VAL A 83 1.89 -5.13 8.89
CA VAL A 83 1.22 -6.33 9.36
C VAL A 83 0.94 -6.22 10.87
N PRO A 84 0.02 -7.03 11.45
CA PRO A 84 -0.38 -6.91 12.85
C PRO A 84 0.74 -6.75 13.87
N SER A 85 1.88 -7.41 13.67
CA SER A 85 3.02 -7.31 14.59
C SER A 85 3.69 -5.93 14.63
N HIS A 86 3.32 -4.99 13.74
CA HIS A 86 3.86 -3.63 13.79
C HIS A 86 3.44 -2.90 15.08
N PHE A 87 2.19 -3.04 15.51
CA PHE A 87 1.67 -2.42 16.74
C PHE A 87 1.32 -3.42 17.83
N HIS A 88 1.25 -4.71 17.51
CA HIS A 88 0.84 -5.76 18.46
C HIS A 88 1.89 -6.85 18.54
N ALA A 89 2.56 -6.95 19.70
CA ALA A 89 3.66 -7.89 19.92
C ALA A 89 3.30 -9.36 19.65
N ASP A 90 2.05 -9.74 19.88
CA ASP A 90 1.52 -11.08 19.62
C ASP A 90 0.79 -11.17 18.26
N GLY A 91 0.85 -10.10 17.44
CA GLY A 91 0.27 -10.06 16.10
C GLY A 91 1.07 -10.90 15.12
N ARG A 92 0.42 -11.31 14.03
CA ARG A 92 1.09 -12.05 12.94
C ARG A 92 2.18 -11.21 12.29
N ASP A 93 3.34 -11.82 12.04
CA ASP A 93 4.42 -11.23 11.27
C ASP A 93 4.25 -11.47 9.75
N MET A 94 5.10 -10.86 8.95
CA MET A 94 5.03 -10.98 7.48
C MET A 94 5.15 -12.42 6.97
N SER A 95 5.79 -13.32 7.72
CA SER A 95 5.96 -14.71 7.31
C SER A 95 4.69 -15.54 7.49
N GLU A 96 3.73 -15.03 8.26
CA GLU A 96 2.46 -15.67 8.59
C GLU A 96 1.30 -15.21 7.69
N ILE A 97 1.49 -14.11 6.95
CA ILE A 97 0.50 -13.63 5.97
C ILE A 97 0.50 -14.58 4.76
N THR A 98 -0.68 -15.06 4.40
CA THR A 98 -0.83 -16.00 3.29
C THR A 98 -1.02 -15.29 1.94
N GLU A 99 -0.71 -15.99 0.86
CA GLU A 99 -0.81 -15.47 -0.51
C GLU A 99 -2.25 -15.04 -0.88
N LYS A 100 -3.27 -15.63 -0.25
CA LYS A 100 -4.68 -15.25 -0.48
C LYS A 100 -5.04 -13.90 0.13
N GLU A 101 -4.31 -13.50 1.17
CA GLU A 101 -4.48 -12.21 1.84
C GLU A 101 -3.70 -11.08 1.14
N LEU A 102 -3.17 -11.33 -0.05
CA LEU A 102 -2.39 -10.37 -0.84
C LEU A 102 -3.08 -9.99 -2.17
N VAL A 103 -4.33 -10.43 -2.36
CA VAL A 103 -5.13 -10.13 -3.56
C VAL A 103 -6.56 -9.81 -3.13
N TYR A 104 -7.06 -8.63 -3.52
CA TYR A 104 -8.39 -8.16 -3.12
C TYR A 104 -9.15 -7.52 -4.28
N PRO A 105 -10.50 -7.61 -4.31
CA PRO A 105 -11.31 -6.61 -4.95
C PRO A 105 -10.98 -5.25 -4.35
N MET A 106 -10.87 -4.21 -5.17
CA MET A 106 -10.44 -2.88 -4.71
C MET A 106 -11.51 -1.85 -5.00
N VAL A 107 -11.76 -0.97 -4.03
CA VAL A 107 -12.53 0.25 -4.18
C VAL A 107 -11.65 1.46 -3.84
N VAL A 108 -11.91 2.59 -4.50
CA VAL A 108 -11.19 3.85 -4.30
C VAL A 108 -12.15 4.92 -3.85
N ILE A 109 -11.93 5.44 -2.66
CA ILE A 109 -12.66 6.60 -2.09
C ILE A 109 -11.87 7.85 -2.45
N ASP A 110 -12.36 8.61 -3.43
CA ASP A 110 -11.70 9.82 -3.89
C ASP A 110 -12.17 11.04 -3.08
N LYS A 111 -11.26 11.61 -2.33
CA LYS A 111 -11.41 12.87 -1.58
C LYS A 111 -10.27 13.85 -1.89
N SER A 112 -9.68 13.73 -3.08
CA SER A 112 -8.54 14.55 -3.50
C SER A 112 -8.87 16.06 -3.50
N LYS A 113 -10.10 16.43 -3.84
CA LYS A 113 -10.54 17.83 -3.82
C LYS A 113 -10.65 18.37 -2.39
N GLU A 114 -11.28 17.62 -1.51
CA GLU A 114 -11.44 17.98 -0.10
C GLU A 114 -10.08 18.09 0.58
N CYS A 115 -9.15 17.17 0.29
CA CYS A 115 -7.78 17.22 0.79
C CYS A 115 -6.97 18.40 0.23
N ALA A 116 -7.23 18.81 -1.01
CA ALA A 116 -6.59 20.00 -1.58
C ALA A 116 -7.09 21.31 -0.93
N GLU A 117 -8.37 21.37 -0.53
CA GLU A 117 -8.96 22.50 0.18
C GLU A 117 -8.63 22.52 1.68
N ASN A 118 -8.52 21.33 2.29
CA ASN A 118 -8.18 21.13 3.69
C ASN A 118 -7.15 20.03 3.85
N PRO A 119 -5.85 20.35 4.01
CA PRO A 119 -4.81 19.34 4.18
C PRO A 119 -4.96 18.48 5.43
N ASP A 120 -5.72 18.93 6.44
CA ASP A 120 -6.06 18.16 7.65
C ASP A 120 -7.39 17.39 7.50
N PHE A 121 -7.76 17.03 6.28
CA PHE A 121 -8.99 16.30 6.01
C PHE A 121 -8.98 14.93 6.72
N VAL A 122 -10.11 14.60 7.34
CA VAL A 122 -10.32 13.33 8.04
C VAL A 122 -11.45 12.57 7.36
N LEU A 123 -11.14 11.43 6.77
CA LEU A 123 -12.12 10.60 6.06
C LEU A 123 -13.13 9.99 7.04
N SER A 124 -14.39 10.39 6.91
CA SER A 124 -15.46 10.06 7.84
C SER A 124 -16.38 8.94 7.34
N ILE A 125 -17.22 8.39 8.25
CA ILE A 125 -18.29 7.43 7.91
C ILE A 125 -19.27 8.03 6.91
N ASP A 126 -19.56 9.32 7.01
CA ASP A 126 -20.53 9.96 6.11
C ASP A 126 -19.96 10.07 4.70
N ASP A 127 -18.66 10.32 4.54
CA ASP A 127 -17.98 10.27 3.24
C ASP A 127 -18.09 8.88 2.59
N ILE A 128 -17.93 7.82 3.39
CA ILE A 128 -18.12 6.45 2.91
C ILE A 128 -19.56 6.20 2.46
N LYS A 129 -20.54 6.68 3.22
CA LYS A 129 -21.96 6.51 2.87
C LYS A 129 -22.33 7.30 1.61
N GLU A 130 -21.77 8.51 1.42
CA GLU A 130 -21.93 9.28 0.19
C GLU A 130 -21.37 8.52 -1.01
N TRP A 131 -20.17 7.97 -0.87
CA TRP A 131 -19.55 7.13 -1.90
C TRP A 131 -20.42 5.90 -2.20
N GLU A 132 -20.95 5.21 -1.17
CA GLU A 132 -21.82 4.05 -1.35
C GLU A 132 -23.16 4.39 -2.02
N ALA A 133 -23.67 5.61 -1.81
CA ALA A 133 -24.90 6.05 -2.47
C ALA A 133 -24.73 6.19 -3.99
N GLU A 134 -23.50 6.46 -4.47
CA GLU A 134 -23.19 6.60 -5.88
C GLU A 134 -22.75 5.28 -6.52
N TYR A 135 -21.86 4.54 -5.85
CA TYR A 135 -21.18 3.37 -6.44
C TYR A 135 -21.68 2.02 -5.89
N GLY A 136 -22.54 2.05 -4.90
CA GLY A 136 -23.05 0.84 -4.24
C GLY A 136 -22.27 0.45 -3.01
N ARG A 137 -22.82 -0.51 -2.25
CA ARG A 137 -22.25 -0.99 -0.99
C ARG A 137 -20.85 -1.59 -1.23
N ILE A 138 -19.89 -1.20 -0.40
CA ILE A 138 -18.54 -1.80 -0.40
C ILE A 138 -18.65 -3.32 -0.20
N PRO A 139 -18.10 -4.14 -1.12
CA PRO A 139 -18.15 -5.59 -0.99
C PRO A 139 -17.33 -6.10 0.20
N GLU A 140 -17.79 -7.18 0.82
CA GLU A 140 -17.03 -7.89 1.85
C GLU A 140 -15.67 -8.35 1.30
N GLY A 141 -14.62 -8.27 2.14
CA GLY A 141 -13.27 -8.66 1.77
C GLY A 141 -12.56 -7.70 0.81
N SER A 142 -13.10 -6.50 0.57
CA SER A 142 -12.45 -5.51 -0.29
C SER A 142 -11.22 -4.87 0.37
N PHE A 143 -10.29 -4.44 -0.47
CA PHE A 143 -9.31 -3.42 -0.15
C PHE A 143 -9.95 -2.04 -0.37
N VAL A 144 -9.93 -1.20 0.65
CA VAL A 144 -10.49 0.17 0.57
C VAL A 144 -9.34 1.17 0.53
N ALA A 145 -9.16 1.84 -0.62
CA ALA A 145 -8.12 2.85 -0.79
C ALA A 145 -8.69 4.26 -0.59
N PHE A 146 -8.00 5.07 0.17
CA PHE A 146 -8.27 6.50 0.31
C PHE A 146 -7.35 7.28 -0.62
N ARG A 147 -7.92 7.88 -1.68
CA ARG A 147 -7.24 8.78 -2.59
C ARG A 147 -7.33 10.22 -2.08
N SER A 148 -6.18 10.84 -1.90
CA SER A 148 -6.00 12.22 -1.46
C SER A 148 -5.15 13.07 -2.42
N ASP A 149 -4.57 12.43 -3.46
CA ASP A 149 -3.52 12.98 -4.33
C ASP A 149 -2.26 13.43 -3.55
N TRP A 150 -2.08 12.89 -2.34
CA TRP A 150 -0.96 13.25 -1.46
C TRP A 150 0.38 12.82 -2.01
N TYR A 151 0.43 11.78 -2.83
CA TYR A 151 1.63 11.30 -3.51
C TYR A 151 2.27 12.34 -4.46
N LEU A 152 1.54 13.42 -4.80
CA LEU A 152 2.02 14.54 -5.61
C LEU A 152 2.80 15.58 -4.77
N LYS A 153 2.81 15.44 -3.45
CA LYS A 153 3.58 16.32 -2.56
C LYS A 153 5.04 15.90 -2.51
N ASP A 154 5.95 16.86 -2.56
CA ASP A 154 7.38 16.64 -2.37
C ASP A 154 7.71 16.33 -0.91
N ASP A 155 6.93 16.90 0.03
CA ASP A 155 7.01 16.69 1.47
C ASP A 155 5.68 16.11 1.97
N LEU A 156 5.69 14.87 2.46
CA LEU A 156 4.49 14.20 2.97
C LEU A 156 3.97 14.81 4.27
N GLU A 157 4.84 15.49 5.04
CA GLU A 157 4.43 16.19 6.26
C GLU A 157 3.75 17.54 5.94
N ASN A 158 4.02 18.15 4.78
CA ASN A 158 3.43 19.41 4.33
C ASN A 158 3.41 20.47 5.45
N LYS A 159 4.58 20.70 6.08
CA LYS A 159 4.72 21.59 7.24
C LYS A 159 4.38 23.02 6.90
N ASP A 160 3.69 23.68 7.84
CA ASP A 160 3.48 25.13 7.82
C ASP A 160 4.75 25.91 8.19
N ALA A 161 4.62 27.26 8.25
CA ALA A 161 5.74 28.15 8.61
C ALA A 161 6.21 27.98 10.06
N GLU A 162 5.37 27.45 10.93
CA GLU A 162 5.63 27.15 12.34
C GLU A 162 6.23 25.74 12.52
N GLY A 163 6.30 24.94 11.45
CA GLY A 163 6.84 23.59 11.42
C GLY A 163 5.85 22.52 11.83
N GLN A 164 4.54 22.85 11.89
CA GLN A 164 3.49 21.88 12.19
C GLN A 164 3.14 21.08 10.93
N PRO A 165 3.06 19.76 11.00
CA PRO A 165 2.65 18.93 9.87
C PRO A 165 1.13 19.03 9.63
N HIS A 166 0.75 18.93 8.34
CA HIS A 166 -0.62 18.94 7.88
C HIS A 166 -0.80 17.89 6.79
N TYR A 167 -1.41 16.76 7.12
CA TYR A 167 -1.72 15.70 6.15
C TYR A 167 -3.05 15.03 6.51
N PRO A 168 -3.80 14.55 5.49
CA PRO A 168 -5.08 13.90 5.70
C PRO A 168 -4.88 12.47 6.22
N GLY A 169 -5.95 11.89 6.76
CA GLY A 169 -5.93 10.51 7.21
C GLY A 169 -7.33 9.98 7.49
N TRP A 170 -7.38 8.81 8.06
CA TRP A 170 -8.61 8.11 8.41
C TRP A 170 -9.09 8.53 9.81
N ASP A 171 -10.41 8.68 9.96
CA ASP A 171 -11.01 8.63 11.29
C ASP A 171 -11.04 7.19 11.80
N THR A 172 -10.61 6.98 13.03
CA THR A 172 -10.59 5.66 13.68
C THR A 172 -11.97 4.98 13.66
N GLU A 173 -13.03 5.73 13.92
CA GLU A 173 -14.40 5.20 13.92
C GLU A 173 -14.87 4.81 12.51
N THR A 174 -14.33 5.46 11.48
CA THR A 174 -14.58 5.08 10.08
C THR A 174 -13.97 3.72 9.76
N ILE A 175 -12.73 3.47 10.17
CA ILE A 175 -12.11 2.15 9.97
C ILE A 175 -12.86 1.08 10.77
N LYS A 176 -13.24 1.35 12.01
CA LYS A 176 -14.06 0.44 12.82
C LYS A 176 -15.35 0.06 12.12
N TRP A 177 -16.06 1.08 11.63
CA TRP A 177 -17.31 0.88 10.91
C TRP A 177 -17.12 0.05 9.63
N LEU A 178 -16.05 0.31 8.86
CA LEU A 178 -15.73 -0.47 7.67
C LEU A 178 -15.42 -1.94 8.00
N VAL A 179 -14.72 -2.20 9.08
CA VAL A 179 -14.44 -3.56 9.54
C VAL A 179 -15.72 -4.24 10.03
N GLU A 180 -16.49 -3.59 10.90
CA GLU A 180 -17.64 -4.21 11.56
C GLU A 180 -18.85 -4.34 10.63
N GLU A 181 -19.12 -3.33 9.80
CA GLU A 181 -20.32 -3.24 8.97
C GLU A 181 -20.10 -3.68 7.51
N ARG A 182 -18.84 -3.71 7.03
CA ARG A 182 -18.49 -4.10 5.66
C ARG A 182 -17.58 -5.31 5.60
N ASN A 183 -16.98 -5.70 6.71
CA ASN A 183 -16.00 -6.80 6.79
C ASN A 183 -14.92 -6.66 5.71
N ILE A 184 -14.34 -5.47 5.60
CA ILE A 184 -13.28 -5.18 4.63
C ILE A 184 -12.05 -6.05 4.88
N GLY A 185 -11.26 -6.32 3.84
CA GLY A 185 -10.04 -7.13 3.94
C GLY A 185 -8.82 -6.32 4.36
N SER A 186 -8.70 -5.08 3.88
CA SER A 186 -7.51 -4.24 4.06
C SER A 186 -7.83 -2.79 3.74
N ILE A 187 -6.95 -1.87 4.11
CA ILE A 187 -7.00 -0.45 3.72
C ILE A 187 -5.67 0.00 3.10
N GLY A 188 -5.69 1.14 2.42
CA GLY A 188 -4.47 1.82 2.00
C GLY A 188 -4.70 3.28 1.67
N HIS A 189 -3.62 4.05 1.62
CA HIS A 189 -3.65 5.50 1.43
C HIS A 189 -2.31 6.04 0.91
N GLU A 190 -2.29 7.32 0.56
CA GLU A 190 -1.12 7.98 -0.01
C GLU A 190 -0.26 8.72 1.03
N PRO A 191 -0.79 9.27 2.15
CA PRO A 191 0.02 9.78 3.26
C PRO A 191 0.94 8.75 3.88
N ALA A 192 1.88 9.21 4.72
CA ALA A 192 2.85 8.37 5.42
C ALA A 192 2.34 7.78 6.73
N ASP A 193 1.18 8.21 7.18
CA ASP A 193 0.49 7.72 8.38
C ASP A 193 -0.99 7.46 8.05
N THR A 194 -1.58 6.48 8.70
CA THR A 194 -3.02 6.18 8.63
C THR A 194 -3.84 7.29 9.30
N ASP A 195 -3.38 7.74 10.46
CA ASP A 195 -3.99 8.80 11.23
C ASP A 195 -3.65 10.18 10.65
N PRO A 196 -4.57 11.16 10.64
CA PRO A 196 -4.29 12.51 10.13
C PRO A 196 -3.37 13.29 11.08
N ALA A 197 -2.64 14.29 10.55
CA ALA A 197 -1.72 15.11 11.33
C ALA A 197 -2.34 15.71 12.59
N ILE A 198 -3.60 16.14 12.52
CA ILE A 198 -4.34 16.69 13.67
C ILE A 198 -4.56 15.69 14.83
N VAL A 199 -4.35 14.39 14.58
CA VAL A 199 -4.41 13.34 15.61
C VAL A 199 -3.01 13.03 16.12
N THR A 200 -2.05 12.79 15.22
CA THR A 200 -0.69 12.36 15.56
C THR A 200 0.13 13.43 16.29
N THR A 201 -0.22 14.71 16.12
CA THR A 201 0.49 15.86 16.71
C THR A 201 -0.10 16.38 18.01
N LYS A 202 -1.21 15.81 18.49
CA LYS A 202 -1.81 16.23 19.78
C LYS A 202 -0.93 15.83 20.94
N GLU A 203 -0.57 16.81 21.79
CA GLU A 203 -0.01 16.53 23.10
C GLU A 203 -1.00 15.71 23.94
N ASP A 204 -0.51 14.71 24.67
CA ASP A 204 -1.30 13.80 25.52
C ASP A 204 -2.30 12.89 24.77
N ALA A 205 -2.31 12.87 23.44
CA ALA A 205 -3.11 11.93 22.67
C ALA A 205 -2.42 10.56 22.57
N TYR A 206 -3.24 9.50 22.46
CA TYR A 206 -2.72 8.20 22.07
C TYR A 206 -2.31 8.26 20.59
N PRO A 207 -1.05 8.06 20.26
CA PRO A 207 -0.60 8.18 18.88
C PRO A 207 -1.12 7.02 18.05
N TYR A 208 -1.50 7.30 16.80
CA TYR A 208 -1.87 6.31 15.78
C TYR A 208 -3.06 5.39 16.14
N PRO A 209 -4.20 5.91 16.64
CA PRO A 209 -5.32 5.06 17.05
C PRO A 209 -5.97 4.31 15.87
N ALA A 210 -6.01 4.90 14.67
CA ALA A 210 -6.58 4.29 13.48
C ALA A 210 -5.69 3.15 12.97
N GLU A 211 -4.39 3.38 12.88
CA GLU A 211 -3.41 2.37 12.49
C GLU A 211 -3.37 1.20 13.48
N GLN A 212 -3.32 1.49 14.77
CA GLN A 212 -3.35 0.45 15.79
C GLN A 212 -4.62 -0.38 15.70
N TYR A 213 -5.77 0.24 15.44
CA TYR A 213 -7.03 -0.50 15.35
C TYR A 213 -7.02 -1.48 14.17
N ILE A 214 -6.69 -1.04 12.95
CA ILE A 214 -6.74 -1.93 11.78
C ILE A 214 -5.80 -3.13 11.93
N LEU A 215 -4.62 -2.92 12.50
CA LEU A 215 -3.65 -3.98 12.76
C LEU A 215 -4.09 -4.89 13.92
N SER A 216 -4.83 -4.35 14.93
CA SER A 216 -5.34 -5.14 16.06
C SER A 216 -6.43 -6.15 15.67
N VAL A 217 -7.15 -5.87 14.59
CA VAL A 217 -8.20 -6.75 14.06
C VAL A 217 -7.70 -7.71 12.98
N ASP A 218 -6.39 -7.93 12.97
CA ASP A 218 -5.70 -8.87 12.08
C ASP A 218 -5.90 -8.56 10.60
N ARG A 219 -5.75 -7.29 10.25
CA ARG A 219 -5.71 -6.78 8.87
C ARG A 219 -4.34 -6.21 8.56
N ILE A 220 -3.97 -6.20 7.30
CA ILE A 220 -2.80 -5.48 6.79
C ILE A 220 -3.23 -4.12 6.25
N GLN A 221 -2.29 -3.20 6.12
CA GLN A 221 -2.51 -1.93 5.42
C GLN A 221 -1.36 -1.60 4.48
N ILE A 222 -1.60 -0.68 3.55
CA ILE A 222 -0.58 -0.18 2.61
C ILE A 222 -0.51 1.33 2.73
N GLU A 223 0.66 1.84 3.06
CA GLU A 223 0.94 3.27 3.17
C GLU A 223 1.79 3.79 2.01
N VAL A 224 1.81 5.09 1.85
CA VAL A 224 2.56 5.79 0.79
C VAL A 224 2.26 5.20 -0.58
N MET A 225 1.00 4.98 -0.89
CA MET A 225 0.54 4.58 -2.22
C MET A 225 0.66 5.74 -3.20
N ARG A 226 0.59 5.44 -4.49
CA ARG A 226 0.55 6.45 -5.55
C ARG A 226 -0.39 6.03 -6.68
N ASN A 227 -0.69 6.98 -7.56
CA ASN A 227 -1.46 6.74 -8.79
C ASN A 227 -2.87 6.19 -8.55
N LEU A 228 -3.48 6.45 -7.39
CA LEU A 228 -4.87 6.08 -7.14
C LEU A 228 -5.84 6.83 -8.07
N ASP A 229 -5.43 8.00 -8.59
CA ASP A 229 -6.11 8.80 -9.60
C ASP A 229 -6.32 8.07 -10.94
N GLN A 230 -5.54 7.02 -11.20
CA GLN A 230 -5.62 6.23 -12.42
C GLN A 230 -6.59 5.05 -12.32
N LEU A 231 -7.22 4.86 -11.18
CA LEU A 231 -8.14 3.75 -10.93
C LEU A 231 -9.60 4.21 -10.93
N PRO A 232 -10.53 3.36 -11.38
CA PRO A 232 -11.95 3.62 -11.21
C PRO A 232 -12.35 3.46 -9.73
N PRO A 233 -13.48 4.07 -9.30
CA PRO A 233 -13.99 3.89 -7.94
C PRO A 233 -14.27 2.43 -7.57
N VAL A 234 -14.66 1.60 -8.55
CA VAL A 234 -14.98 0.18 -8.39
C VAL A 234 -14.45 -0.64 -9.57
N GLY A 235 -14.26 -1.94 -9.38
CA GLY A 235 -13.94 -2.88 -10.47
C GLY A 235 -12.45 -3.19 -10.61
N ALA A 236 -11.57 -2.58 -9.83
CA ALA A 236 -10.16 -2.94 -9.77
C ALA A 236 -9.91 -4.18 -8.89
N VAL A 237 -8.81 -4.87 -9.17
CA VAL A 237 -8.23 -5.91 -8.31
C VAL A 237 -6.82 -5.48 -7.98
N ILE A 238 -6.49 -5.40 -6.67
CA ILE A 238 -5.17 -5.07 -6.18
C ILE A 238 -4.37 -6.32 -5.88
N PHE A 239 -3.07 -6.27 -6.18
CA PHE A 239 -2.07 -7.28 -5.89
C PHE A 239 -0.96 -6.66 -5.04
N ILE A 240 -0.65 -7.31 -3.93
CA ILE A 240 0.35 -6.90 -2.96
C ILE A 240 1.44 -7.97 -2.95
N ALA A 241 2.71 -7.57 -3.00
CA ALA A 241 3.82 -8.51 -2.97
C ALA A 241 4.96 -7.98 -2.09
N PHE A 242 5.24 -8.67 -1.00
CA PHE A 242 6.35 -8.40 -0.10
C PHE A 242 7.12 -9.68 0.24
N PRO A 243 8.37 -9.57 0.71
CA PRO A 243 9.14 -10.73 1.15
C PRO A 243 8.47 -11.45 2.32
N LYS A 244 8.55 -12.78 2.35
CA LYS A 244 8.14 -13.59 3.50
C LYS A 244 9.20 -13.49 4.60
N LEU A 245 9.22 -12.36 5.30
CA LEU A 245 10.24 -12.01 6.28
C LEU A 245 9.81 -12.47 7.67
N LYS A 246 10.58 -13.37 8.27
CA LYS A 246 10.35 -13.82 9.65
C LYS A 246 10.61 -12.67 10.63
N ASP A 247 9.73 -12.51 11.60
CA ASP A 247 9.73 -11.43 12.59
C ASP A 247 9.63 -10.03 11.94
N GLY A 248 9.23 -9.95 10.65
CA GLY A 248 9.05 -8.69 9.94
C GLY A 248 7.72 -8.05 10.28
N THR A 249 7.73 -6.77 10.66
CA THR A 249 6.55 -6.00 11.05
C THR A 249 5.95 -5.22 9.88
N GLY A 250 6.70 -5.07 8.80
CA GLY A 250 6.37 -4.40 7.56
C GLY A 250 7.56 -4.42 6.62
N PHE A 251 7.37 -4.10 5.35
CA PHE A 251 8.46 -3.98 4.38
C PHE A 251 8.04 -3.21 3.13
N PRO A 252 9.00 -2.51 2.44
CA PRO A 252 8.74 -1.95 1.12
C PRO A 252 8.15 -3.00 0.20
N THR A 253 7.01 -2.68 -0.41
CA THR A 253 6.20 -3.66 -1.12
C THR A 253 5.91 -3.24 -2.55
N ARG A 254 5.81 -4.22 -3.46
CA ARG A 254 5.31 -4.00 -4.81
C ARG A 254 3.80 -4.12 -4.81
N VAL A 255 3.12 -3.00 -5.06
CA VAL A 255 1.66 -2.92 -5.16
C VAL A 255 1.27 -2.48 -6.56
N TYR A 256 0.32 -3.16 -7.16
CA TYR A 256 -0.26 -2.77 -8.44
C TYR A 256 -1.72 -3.23 -8.51
N ALA A 257 -2.49 -2.60 -9.35
CA ALA A 257 -3.86 -2.99 -9.61
C ALA A 257 -4.10 -3.27 -11.10
N ILE A 258 -5.07 -4.12 -11.37
CA ILE A 258 -5.62 -4.35 -12.71
C ILE A 258 -7.05 -3.87 -12.68
N CYS A 259 -7.44 -3.05 -13.64
CA CYS A 259 -8.82 -2.57 -13.78
C CYS A 259 -9.25 -2.55 -15.25
N PRO A 260 -10.56 -2.50 -15.54
CA PRO A 260 -11.04 -2.29 -16.89
C PRO A 260 -10.44 -1.01 -17.49
N GLU A 261 -10.13 -1.06 -18.78
CA GLU A 261 -9.77 0.11 -19.60
C GLU A 261 -11.08 0.73 -20.10
N GLU A 262 -11.32 2.01 -19.80
CA GLU A 262 -12.50 2.74 -20.27
C GLU A 262 -12.40 3.10 -21.75
#